data_9422f7c4ca62b5725e0b8a41a7cd71a1
#
_entry.id   9422f7c4ca62b5725e0b8a41a7cd71a1
#
_cell.length_a   1.000
_cell.length_b   1.000
_cell.length_c   1.000
_cell.angle_alpha   90.00
_cell.angle_beta   90.00
_cell.angle_gamma   90.00
#
_symmetry.space_group_name_H-M   'P 1'
#
loop_
_entity.id
_entity.type
_entity.pdbx_description
1 polymer ?
#
loop_
_entity_poly.entity_id
_entity_poly.type
_entity_poly.pdbx_seq_one_letter_code
_entity_poly.pdbx_strand_id
1 'polypeptide(L)'
;MEKKIDFSDKSVTTKIVYAVVIAILCITAIVVGIVSVASRSKDVPKDENPPIVEDTPKEESPKEETPKPEAKLSFIAPTAGVVVKEHSLEMPVFSITLGEWRVHTGIDISCEEGAGVYASEAGVVTGIYTDPMLGYTVEITHSGDLKTRYSNLASDVGELKVGDEVSLGDKIGVVGDSSLSELAEEPHLHFEVLLKDVKVNPMDYITEESKKASLGIE
;
A
#
# COMPACT_ATOMS: atom_id res chain seq x y z
N MET A 1 -2.20 20.80 57.80
CA MET A 1 -2.57 19.36 57.72
C MET A 1 -2.05 18.81 56.42
N GLU A 2 -0.87 18.20 56.43
CA GLU A 2 -0.31 17.51 55.25
C GLU A 2 -0.99 16.15 55.10
N LYS A 3 -1.66 15.96 53.97
CA LYS A 3 -2.26 14.67 53.60
C LYS A 3 -1.16 13.73 53.15
N LYS A 4 -0.73 12.82 54.02
CA LYS A 4 0.20 11.72 53.61
C LYS A 4 -0.50 10.87 52.54
N ILE A 5 0.16 10.71 51.40
CA ILE A 5 -0.30 9.84 50.33
C ILE A 5 -0.01 8.39 50.77
N ASP A 6 -1.05 7.58 50.85
CA ASP A 6 -0.93 6.16 51.17
C ASP A 6 -0.66 5.37 49.91
N PHE A 7 0.57 4.85 49.78
CA PHE A 7 1.03 4.05 48.64
C PHE A 7 0.57 2.58 48.69
N SER A 8 -0.16 2.17 49.73
CA SER A 8 -0.66 0.80 49.82
C SER A 8 -1.94 0.56 49.00
N ASP A 9 -2.61 1.63 48.59
CA ASP A 9 -3.80 1.55 47.74
C ASP A 9 -3.40 1.36 46.27
N LYS A 10 -3.75 0.19 45.72
CA LYS A 10 -3.51 -0.16 44.30
C LYS A 10 -4.06 0.89 43.33
N SER A 11 -5.16 1.56 43.66
CA SER A 11 -5.75 2.60 42.84
C SER A 11 -4.90 3.87 42.79
N VAL A 12 -4.27 4.25 43.88
CA VAL A 12 -3.38 5.42 43.99
C VAL A 12 -2.07 5.12 43.23
N THR A 13 -1.50 3.95 43.45
CA THR A 13 -0.27 3.50 42.76
C THR A 13 -0.46 3.47 41.24
N THR A 14 -1.58 2.94 40.76
CA THR A 14 -1.89 2.90 39.33
C THR A 14 -2.00 4.31 38.72
N LYS A 15 -2.68 5.24 39.39
CA LYS A 15 -2.80 6.64 38.94
C LYS A 15 -1.47 7.36 38.87
N ILE A 16 -0.58 7.10 39.85
CA ILE A 16 0.77 7.68 39.86
C ILE A 16 1.60 7.13 38.70
N VAL A 17 1.54 5.82 38.43
CA VAL A 17 2.24 5.19 37.29
C VAL A 17 1.78 5.80 35.96
N TYR A 18 0.47 5.95 35.75
CA TYR A 18 -0.05 6.61 34.55
C TYR A 18 0.40 8.07 34.41
N ALA A 19 0.40 8.83 35.50
CA ALA A 19 0.86 10.22 35.48
C ALA A 19 2.37 10.32 35.12
N VAL A 20 3.20 9.43 35.64
CA VAL A 20 4.65 9.38 35.30
C VAL A 20 4.86 8.98 33.84
N VAL A 21 4.14 7.99 33.33
CA VAL A 21 4.26 7.58 31.91
C VAL A 21 3.86 8.71 30.98
N ILE A 22 2.77 9.42 31.26
CA ILE A 22 2.33 10.58 30.46
C ILE A 22 3.36 11.70 30.51
N ALA A 23 3.94 11.98 31.67
CA ALA A 23 4.98 13.01 31.81
C ALA A 23 6.24 12.67 30.98
N ILE A 24 6.67 11.40 30.95
CA ILE A 24 7.81 10.93 30.16
C ILE A 24 7.50 11.09 28.65
N LEU A 25 6.29 10.72 28.20
CA LEU A 25 5.88 10.87 26.81
C LEU A 25 5.83 12.34 26.36
N CYS A 26 5.38 13.25 27.24
CA CYS A 26 5.38 14.68 26.94
C CYS A 26 6.80 15.24 26.81
N ILE A 27 7.73 14.82 27.68
CA ILE A 27 9.15 15.25 27.65
C ILE A 27 9.81 14.75 26.36
N THR A 28 9.58 13.50 25.96
CA THR A 28 10.14 12.96 24.71
C THR A 28 9.63 13.69 23.47
N ALA A 29 8.35 14.05 23.42
CA ALA A 29 7.78 14.83 22.33
C ALA A 29 8.40 16.24 22.23
N ILE A 30 8.65 16.90 23.35
CA ILE A 30 9.31 18.23 23.40
C ILE A 30 10.76 18.14 22.93
N VAL A 31 11.51 17.12 23.35
CA VAL A 31 12.92 16.93 22.94
C VAL A 31 13.04 16.68 21.44
N VAL A 32 12.15 15.83 20.87
CA VAL A 32 12.11 15.58 19.42
C VAL A 32 11.74 16.85 18.65
N GLY A 33 10.81 17.65 19.16
CA GLY A 33 10.43 18.93 18.56
C GLY A 33 11.59 19.94 18.52
N ILE A 34 12.36 20.07 19.60
CA ILE A 34 13.51 21.01 19.68
C ILE A 34 14.65 20.59 18.76
N VAL A 35 14.95 19.28 18.64
CA VAL A 35 15.98 18.78 17.73
C VAL A 35 15.60 19.03 16.26
N SER A 36 14.32 18.88 15.90
CA SER A 36 13.84 19.14 14.54
C SER A 36 13.91 20.61 14.14
N VAL A 37 13.74 21.55 15.09
CA VAL A 37 13.85 22.98 14.83
C VAL A 37 15.31 23.44 14.75
N ALA A 38 16.20 22.88 15.59
CA ALA A 38 17.63 23.20 15.61
C ALA A 38 18.38 22.76 14.34
N SER A 39 17.87 21.72 13.63
CA SER A 39 18.46 21.24 12.38
C SER A 39 18.07 22.07 11.15
N ARG A 40 17.21 23.08 11.28
CA ARG A 40 16.68 23.87 10.15
C ARG A 40 17.30 25.25 9.99
N SER A 41 18.29 25.61 10.81
CA SER A 41 18.93 26.93 10.78
C SER A 41 20.42 26.81 10.59
N LYS A 42 20.88 26.51 9.37
CA LYS A 42 22.21 26.87 8.91
C LYS A 42 22.23 26.99 7.39
N ASP A 43 22.74 28.17 6.99
CA ASP A 43 23.34 28.57 5.73
C ASP A 43 22.45 29.09 4.62
N VAL A 44 22.23 30.43 4.71
CA VAL A 44 22.12 31.33 3.56
C VAL A 44 23.39 32.15 3.55
N PRO A 45 24.28 32.11 2.54
CA PRO A 45 25.28 33.10 2.29
C PRO A 45 24.69 34.21 1.37
N LYS A 46 25.04 35.43 1.76
CA LYS A 46 24.68 36.70 1.18
C LYS A 46 25.51 36.98 -0.07
N ASP A 47 24.85 37.59 -1.04
CA ASP A 47 25.36 38.21 -2.28
C ASP A 47 26.64 39.01 -2.12
N GLU A 48 27.54 38.87 -3.08
CA GLU A 48 28.37 39.95 -3.63
C GLU A 48 28.76 39.65 -5.09
N ASN A 49 28.25 40.46 -6.00
CA ASN A 49 28.67 40.56 -7.41
C ASN A 49 29.85 41.54 -7.50
N PRO A 50 30.88 41.40 -8.32
CA PRO A 50 31.00 41.87 -9.70
C PRO A 50 32.09 41.17 -10.56
N PRO A 51 32.47 41.62 -11.76
CA PRO A 51 31.79 42.05 -12.97
C PRO A 51 32.07 41.17 -14.21
N ILE A 52 31.34 41.48 -15.28
CA ILE A 52 31.33 40.97 -16.63
C ILE A 52 32.73 40.91 -17.28
N VAL A 53 33.08 39.76 -17.91
CA VAL A 53 33.97 39.67 -19.07
C VAL A 53 33.32 38.75 -20.09
N GLU A 54 33.02 39.27 -21.27
CA GLU A 54 32.64 38.57 -22.48
C GLU A 54 33.75 37.58 -22.88
N ASP A 55 33.40 36.32 -23.06
CA ASP A 55 33.93 35.54 -24.17
C ASP A 55 33.01 34.33 -24.41
N THR A 56 32.47 34.27 -25.63
CA THR A 56 31.57 33.20 -26.08
C THR A 56 32.40 32.03 -26.56
N PRO A 57 32.05 30.81 -26.11
CA PRO A 57 31.86 29.73 -27.05
C PRO A 57 30.45 29.12 -26.87
N LYS A 58 29.87 28.90 -27.99
CA LYS A 58 28.61 28.28 -28.30
C LYS A 58 28.51 26.93 -27.62
N GLU A 59 27.81 26.85 -26.48
CA GLU A 59 27.44 25.61 -25.83
C GLU A 59 26.10 25.16 -26.36
N GLU A 60 26.09 23.94 -26.88
CA GLU A 60 24.89 23.26 -27.36
C GLU A 60 23.87 23.16 -26.23
N SER A 61 22.69 23.69 -26.49
CA SER A 61 21.49 23.57 -25.67
C SER A 61 21.24 22.08 -25.36
N PRO A 62 21.03 21.69 -24.08
CA PRO A 62 20.52 20.37 -23.79
C PRO A 62 19.20 20.21 -24.51
N LYS A 63 19.08 19.17 -25.33
CA LYS A 63 17.80 18.74 -25.87
C LYS A 63 16.85 18.56 -24.71
N GLU A 64 15.84 19.41 -24.67
CA GLU A 64 14.65 19.21 -23.89
C GLU A 64 14.08 17.84 -24.31
N GLU A 65 14.32 16.82 -23.49
CA GLU A 65 13.65 15.55 -23.65
C GLU A 65 12.16 15.83 -23.47
N THR A 66 11.44 15.86 -24.58
CA THR A 66 9.97 15.82 -24.56
C THR A 66 9.57 14.66 -23.65
N PRO A 67 8.69 14.89 -22.65
CA PRO A 67 8.22 13.83 -21.78
C PRO A 67 7.65 12.74 -22.69
N LYS A 68 8.27 11.55 -22.63
CA LYS A 68 7.70 10.34 -23.22
C LYS A 68 6.30 10.24 -22.66
N PRO A 69 5.25 10.09 -23.50
CA PRO A 69 3.90 9.91 -22.97
C PRO A 69 3.97 8.79 -21.93
N GLU A 70 3.56 9.07 -20.70
CA GLU A 70 3.40 8.04 -19.69
C GLU A 70 2.47 7.00 -20.30
N ALA A 71 3.01 5.83 -20.60
CA ALA A 71 2.23 4.75 -21.15
C ALA A 71 1.15 4.46 -20.09
N LYS A 72 -0.11 4.68 -20.44
CA LYS A 72 -1.23 4.32 -19.56
C LYS A 72 -1.09 2.82 -19.31
N LEU A 73 -0.71 2.47 -18.09
CA LEU A 73 -0.59 1.07 -17.69
C LEU A 73 -1.95 0.40 -17.90
N SER A 74 -1.94 -0.71 -18.59
CA SER A 74 -3.14 -1.44 -18.97
C SER A 74 -3.05 -2.82 -18.34
N PHE A 75 -3.68 -2.97 -17.17
CA PHE A 75 -3.65 -4.22 -16.43
C PHE A 75 -4.54 -5.27 -17.09
N ILE A 76 -4.09 -6.53 -17.04
CA ILE A 76 -4.97 -7.67 -17.22
C ILE A 76 -5.63 -8.05 -15.91
N ALA A 77 -6.76 -8.73 -15.96
CA ALA A 77 -7.36 -9.35 -14.79
C ALA A 77 -6.42 -10.41 -14.21
N PRO A 78 -6.19 -10.41 -12.89
CA PRO A 78 -5.21 -11.29 -12.25
C PRO A 78 -5.62 -12.76 -12.22
N THR A 79 -6.90 -13.05 -12.38
CA THR A 79 -7.47 -14.40 -12.50
C THR A 79 -8.75 -14.34 -13.33
N ALA A 80 -9.19 -15.49 -13.81
CA ALA A 80 -10.52 -15.61 -14.43
C ALA A 80 -11.56 -15.87 -13.35
N GLY A 81 -12.69 -15.18 -13.42
CA GLY A 81 -13.76 -15.31 -12.43
C GLY A 81 -14.85 -14.26 -12.60
N VAL A 82 -15.60 -14.02 -11.54
CA VAL A 82 -16.66 -13.00 -11.51
C VAL A 82 -16.39 -12.04 -10.35
N VAL A 83 -16.46 -10.74 -10.59
CA VAL A 83 -16.36 -9.74 -9.52
C VAL A 83 -17.63 -9.83 -8.66
N VAL A 84 -17.48 -10.29 -7.42
CA VAL A 84 -18.57 -10.48 -6.45
C VAL A 84 -18.65 -9.37 -5.42
N LYS A 85 -17.55 -8.66 -5.21
CA LYS A 85 -17.49 -7.50 -4.32
C LYS A 85 -16.63 -6.41 -4.97
N GLU A 86 -17.21 -5.24 -5.14
CA GLU A 86 -16.56 -4.09 -5.78
C GLU A 86 -15.77 -3.25 -4.76
N HIS A 87 -14.81 -2.50 -5.27
CA HIS A 87 -14.11 -1.47 -4.48
C HIS A 87 -15.10 -0.40 -4.02
N SER A 88 -15.13 -0.12 -2.71
CA SER A 88 -16.06 0.84 -2.12
C SER A 88 -15.47 1.49 -0.87
N LEU A 89 -14.98 2.72 -1.02
CA LEU A 89 -14.48 3.52 0.10
C LEU A 89 -15.53 4.44 0.71
N GLU A 90 -16.56 4.81 -0.06
CA GLU A 90 -17.60 5.75 0.39
C GLU A 90 -18.83 5.04 0.95
N MET A 91 -19.19 3.89 0.37
CA MET A 91 -20.33 3.10 0.81
C MET A 91 -19.86 1.79 1.43
N PRO A 92 -19.96 1.60 2.75
CA PRO A 92 -19.60 0.35 3.37
C PRO A 92 -20.41 -0.83 2.83
N VAL A 93 -19.75 -1.97 2.65
CA VAL A 93 -20.36 -3.27 2.33
C VAL A 93 -20.42 -4.13 3.58
N PHE A 94 -21.41 -5.00 3.69
CA PHE A 94 -21.55 -5.88 4.84
C PHE A 94 -20.61 -7.07 4.72
N SER A 95 -19.74 -7.26 5.72
CA SER A 95 -18.92 -8.46 5.86
C SER A 95 -19.72 -9.53 6.60
N ILE A 96 -20.00 -10.65 5.97
CA ILE A 96 -20.68 -11.79 6.59
C ILE A 96 -19.78 -12.48 7.61
N THR A 97 -18.48 -12.51 7.38
CA THR A 97 -17.48 -13.09 8.29
C THR A 97 -17.38 -12.33 9.60
N LEU A 98 -17.32 -10.99 9.52
CA LEU A 98 -17.11 -10.14 10.69
C LEU A 98 -18.42 -9.64 11.32
N GLY A 99 -19.54 -9.74 10.60
CA GLY A 99 -20.85 -9.26 11.05
C GLY A 99 -20.96 -7.74 11.14
N GLU A 100 -20.18 -7.00 10.35
CA GLU A 100 -20.11 -5.54 10.39
C GLU A 100 -20.11 -4.91 9.00
N TRP A 101 -20.43 -3.61 8.94
CA TRP A 101 -20.30 -2.80 7.73
C TRP A 101 -18.91 -2.17 7.68
N ARG A 102 -18.21 -2.35 6.56
CA ARG A 102 -16.84 -1.83 6.38
C ARG A 102 -16.58 -1.43 4.94
N VAL A 103 -15.61 -0.55 4.73
CA VAL A 103 -15.13 -0.22 3.39
C VAL A 103 -14.42 -1.43 2.77
N HIS A 104 -14.51 -1.57 1.45
CA HIS A 104 -13.81 -2.59 0.68
C HIS A 104 -12.74 -1.93 -0.18
N THR A 105 -11.49 -2.26 0.06
CA THR A 105 -10.34 -1.53 -0.48
C THR A 105 -9.80 -2.11 -1.78
N GLY A 106 -10.34 -3.24 -2.24
CA GLY A 106 -10.03 -3.92 -3.48
C GLY A 106 -11.27 -4.35 -4.24
N ILE A 107 -11.12 -5.35 -5.07
CA ILE A 107 -12.22 -6.14 -5.65
C ILE A 107 -12.02 -7.60 -5.27
N ASP A 108 -13.13 -8.32 -5.03
CA ASP A 108 -13.09 -9.76 -4.85
C ASP A 108 -13.57 -10.45 -6.12
N ILE A 109 -12.70 -11.30 -6.65
CA ILE A 109 -12.97 -12.07 -7.89
C ILE A 109 -13.23 -13.52 -7.47
N SER A 110 -14.49 -13.93 -7.47
CA SER A 110 -14.88 -15.32 -7.16
C SER A 110 -14.37 -16.25 -8.26
N CYS A 111 -13.68 -17.30 -7.80
CA CYS A 111 -13.11 -18.35 -8.65
C CYS A 111 -12.89 -19.61 -7.82
N GLU A 112 -12.51 -20.71 -8.45
CA GLU A 112 -12.24 -21.95 -7.74
C GLU A 112 -10.99 -21.83 -6.86
N GLU A 113 -10.98 -22.46 -5.69
CA GLU A 113 -9.78 -22.63 -4.88
C GLU A 113 -8.70 -23.36 -5.69
N GLY A 114 -7.46 -22.86 -5.64
CA GLY A 114 -6.36 -23.35 -6.47
C GLY A 114 -6.31 -22.73 -7.88
N ALA A 115 -7.25 -21.86 -8.26
CA ALA A 115 -7.19 -21.13 -9.51
C ALA A 115 -5.88 -20.31 -9.60
N GLY A 116 -5.29 -20.25 -10.81
CA GLY A 116 -4.05 -19.52 -11.05
C GLY A 116 -4.21 -18.01 -10.85
N VAL A 117 -3.24 -17.41 -10.16
CA VAL A 117 -3.14 -15.96 -10.01
C VAL A 117 -1.91 -15.47 -10.77
N TYR A 118 -2.09 -14.42 -11.56
CA TYR A 118 -1.12 -13.91 -12.52
C TYR A 118 -0.84 -12.42 -12.29
N ALA A 119 0.38 -11.99 -12.57
CA ALA A 119 0.78 -10.59 -12.51
C ALA A 119 -0.05 -9.75 -13.50
N SER A 120 -0.78 -8.76 -12.99
CA SER A 120 -1.65 -7.89 -13.82
C SER A 120 -0.88 -6.96 -14.74
N GLU A 121 0.41 -6.69 -14.45
CA GLU A 121 1.34 -5.89 -15.23
C GLU A 121 2.77 -6.31 -14.87
N ALA A 122 3.74 -6.01 -15.73
CA ALA A 122 5.15 -6.23 -15.45
C ALA A 122 5.63 -5.40 -14.26
N GLY A 123 6.53 -5.95 -13.45
CA GLY A 123 7.03 -5.25 -12.28
C GLY A 123 8.05 -6.06 -11.47
N VAL A 124 8.26 -5.62 -10.24
CA VAL A 124 9.14 -6.28 -9.27
C VAL A 124 8.34 -6.69 -8.05
N VAL A 125 8.49 -7.92 -7.60
CA VAL A 125 7.89 -8.42 -6.36
C VAL A 125 8.52 -7.67 -5.18
N THR A 126 7.73 -6.84 -4.50
CA THR A 126 8.20 -6.03 -3.36
C THR A 126 7.75 -6.58 -2.02
N GLY A 127 6.80 -7.51 -2.00
CA GLY A 127 6.33 -8.14 -0.78
C GLY A 127 5.77 -9.53 -1.00
N ILE A 128 6.10 -10.45 -0.09
CA ILE A 128 5.44 -11.75 0.09
C ILE A 128 5.30 -11.93 1.59
N TYR A 129 4.08 -11.85 2.10
CA TYR A 129 3.83 -11.85 3.54
C TYR A 129 2.42 -12.36 3.87
N THR A 130 2.16 -12.62 5.14
CA THR A 130 0.82 -12.91 5.63
C THR A 130 0.24 -11.64 6.26
N ASP A 131 -0.79 -11.07 5.60
CA ASP A 131 -1.58 -9.99 6.20
C ASP A 131 -2.51 -10.59 7.28
N PRO A 132 -2.64 -9.97 8.48
CA PRO A 132 -3.47 -10.51 9.56
C PRO A 132 -4.95 -10.68 9.21
N MET A 133 -5.47 -9.91 8.25
CA MET A 133 -6.88 -9.93 7.84
C MET A 133 -7.09 -10.55 6.46
N LEU A 134 -6.22 -10.19 5.50
CA LEU A 134 -6.35 -10.57 4.08
C LEU A 134 -5.56 -11.85 3.72
N GLY A 135 -4.81 -12.42 4.69
CA GLY A 135 -4.11 -13.68 4.51
C GLY A 135 -2.83 -13.55 3.68
N TYR A 136 -2.46 -14.64 3.01
CA TYR A 136 -1.25 -14.70 2.18
C TYR A 136 -1.35 -13.70 1.04
N THR A 137 -0.33 -12.83 0.96
CA THR A 137 -0.34 -11.67 0.06
C THR A 137 0.98 -11.57 -0.72
N VAL A 138 0.88 -11.36 -2.02
CA VAL A 138 1.97 -10.94 -2.90
C VAL A 138 1.75 -9.48 -3.28
N GLU A 139 2.79 -8.67 -3.18
CA GLU A 139 2.79 -7.27 -3.61
C GLU A 139 3.80 -7.09 -4.75
N ILE A 140 3.39 -6.44 -5.83
CA ILE A 140 4.22 -6.11 -6.99
C ILE A 140 4.22 -4.59 -7.17
N THR A 141 5.42 -4.03 -7.34
CA THR A 141 5.58 -2.61 -7.70
C THR A 141 5.82 -2.50 -9.20
N HIS A 142 5.06 -1.63 -9.83
CA HIS A 142 5.11 -1.34 -11.26
C HIS A 142 5.70 0.06 -11.52
N SER A 143 5.83 0.44 -12.79
CA SER A 143 6.17 1.81 -13.16
C SER A 143 5.04 2.79 -12.80
N GLY A 144 5.33 4.10 -12.72
CA GLY A 144 4.33 5.15 -12.48
C GLY A 144 3.77 5.18 -11.04
N ASP A 145 4.56 4.79 -10.04
CA ASP A 145 4.17 4.77 -8.62
C ASP A 145 2.96 3.86 -8.33
N LEU A 146 2.74 2.84 -9.16
CA LEU A 146 1.68 1.85 -9.02
C LEU A 146 2.16 0.59 -8.32
N LYS A 147 1.29 0.03 -7.48
CA LYS A 147 1.47 -1.29 -6.87
C LYS A 147 0.20 -2.10 -7.01
N THR A 148 0.35 -3.41 -7.09
CA THR A 148 -0.76 -4.36 -6.98
C THR A 148 -0.56 -5.27 -5.79
N ARG A 149 -1.65 -5.66 -5.13
CA ARG A 149 -1.67 -6.68 -4.08
C ARG A 149 -2.66 -7.75 -4.45
N TYR A 150 -2.20 -8.98 -4.25
CA TYR A 150 -2.94 -10.21 -4.51
C TYR A 150 -3.03 -10.93 -3.19
N SER A 151 -4.20 -10.96 -2.57
CA SER A 151 -4.42 -11.51 -1.23
C SER A 151 -5.39 -12.69 -1.25
N ASN A 152 -5.55 -13.36 -0.13
CA ASN A 152 -6.29 -14.62 0.01
C ASN A 152 -5.66 -15.76 -0.81
N LEU A 153 -4.34 -15.72 -0.98
CA LEU A 153 -3.60 -16.75 -1.70
C LEU A 153 -3.40 -18.02 -0.82
N ALA A 154 -3.14 -19.14 -1.46
CA ALA A 154 -2.59 -20.30 -0.76
C ALA A 154 -1.17 -19.98 -0.26
N SER A 155 -0.75 -20.65 0.80
CA SER A 155 0.54 -20.40 1.46
C SER A 155 1.76 -20.77 0.58
N ASP A 156 1.54 -21.48 -0.50
CA ASP A 156 2.58 -21.88 -1.45
C ASP A 156 2.50 -21.01 -2.70
N VAL A 157 3.38 -20.02 -2.78
CA VAL A 157 3.58 -19.18 -3.97
C VAL A 157 4.69 -19.74 -4.89
N GLY A 158 5.11 -20.97 -4.66
CA GLY A 158 6.16 -21.63 -5.42
C GLY A 158 7.56 -21.06 -5.15
N GLU A 159 8.35 -20.86 -6.21
CA GLU A 159 9.72 -20.33 -6.10
C GLU A 159 9.80 -18.81 -6.08
N LEU A 160 8.67 -18.09 -6.14
CA LEU A 160 8.62 -16.62 -6.19
C LEU A 160 9.25 -16.01 -4.93
N LYS A 161 10.08 -14.98 -5.12
CA LYS A 161 10.80 -14.28 -4.05
C LYS A 161 10.67 -12.77 -4.19
N VAL A 162 10.80 -12.09 -3.07
CA VAL A 162 10.94 -10.62 -3.05
C VAL A 162 12.22 -10.24 -3.81
N GLY A 163 12.10 -9.32 -4.76
CA GLY A 163 13.13 -8.88 -5.68
C GLY A 163 13.05 -9.49 -7.06
N ASP A 164 12.22 -10.51 -7.27
CA ASP A 164 12.05 -11.10 -8.60
C ASP A 164 11.33 -10.13 -9.55
N GLU A 165 11.82 -10.06 -10.79
CA GLU A 165 11.13 -9.39 -11.90
C GLU A 165 10.06 -10.33 -12.46
N VAL A 166 8.87 -9.81 -12.66
CA VAL A 166 7.76 -10.54 -13.28
C VAL A 166 7.26 -9.80 -14.51
N SER A 167 6.88 -10.56 -15.52
CA SER A 167 6.23 -10.04 -16.72
C SER A 167 4.71 -10.07 -16.56
N LEU A 168 4.03 -9.27 -17.37
CA LEU A 168 2.57 -9.35 -17.52
C LEU A 168 2.13 -10.79 -17.76
N GLY A 169 1.24 -11.32 -16.94
CA GLY A 169 0.69 -12.67 -17.07
C GLY A 169 1.56 -13.79 -16.49
N ASP A 170 2.69 -13.48 -15.86
CA ASP A 170 3.46 -14.49 -15.13
C ASP A 170 2.66 -15.00 -13.92
N LYS A 171 2.69 -16.31 -13.69
CA LYS A 171 2.00 -16.92 -12.55
C LYS A 171 2.73 -16.58 -11.26
N ILE A 172 1.99 -15.98 -10.30
CA ILE A 172 2.55 -15.52 -9.03
C ILE A 172 1.98 -16.27 -7.81
N GLY A 173 1.01 -17.15 -8.02
CA GLY A 173 0.40 -17.93 -6.96
C GLY A 173 -0.85 -18.65 -7.40
N VAL A 174 -1.63 -19.09 -6.43
CA VAL A 174 -2.96 -19.68 -6.61
C VAL A 174 -3.89 -19.15 -5.53
N VAL A 175 -5.18 -19.08 -5.85
CA VAL A 175 -6.23 -18.70 -4.89
C VAL A 175 -6.27 -19.70 -3.75
N GLY A 176 -6.38 -19.22 -2.54
CA GLY A 176 -6.46 -20.00 -1.31
C GLY A 176 -7.68 -19.65 -0.48
N ASP A 177 -7.57 -19.94 0.83
CA ASP A 177 -8.55 -19.66 1.87
C ASP A 177 -7.81 -19.17 3.13
N SER A 178 -7.01 -18.12 2.97
CA SER A 178 -6.13 -17.62 4.04
C SER A 178 -6.61 -16.32 4.68
N SER A 179 -7.63 -15.66 4.09
CA SER A 179 -8.19 -14.39 4.58
C SER A 179 -9.08 -14.61 5.80
N LEU A 180 -8.64 -14.16 6.97
CA LEU A 180 -9.44 -14.25 8.20
C LEU A 180 -10.67 -13.34 8.17
N SER A 181 -10.64 -12.24 7.43
CA SER A 181 -11.78 -11.32 7.31
C SER A 181 -12.87 -11.81 6.38
N GLU A 182 -12.63 -12.89 5.61
CA GLU A 182 -13.48 -13.35 4.52
C GLU A 182 -13.71 -14.88 4.53
N LEU A 183 -13.42 -15.55 5.66
CA LEU A 183 -13.55 -17.00 5.84
C LEU A 183 -14.96 -17.57 5.58
N ALA A 184 -16.01 -16.76 5.72
CA ALA A 184 -17.38 -17.18 5.45
C ALA A 184 -17.83 -16.86 4.02
N GLU A 185 -16.94 -16.35 3.19
CA GLU A 185 -17.22 -16.02 1.79
C GLU A 185 -16.79 -17.18 0.87
N GLU A 186 -17.33 -17.25 -0.33
CA GLU A 186 -16.92 -18.24 -1.33
C GLU A 186 -15.46 -18.00 -1.74
N PRO A 187 -14.73 -19.03 -2.22
CA PRO A 187 -13.36 -18.87 -2.68
C PRO A 187 -13.22 -17.74 -3.68
N HIS A 188 -12.25 -16.86 -3.43
CA HIS A 188 -12.02 -15.66 -4.25
C HIS A 188 -10.58 -15.16 -4.14
N LEU A 189 -10.16 -14.36 -5.10
CA LEU A 189 -8.97 -13.52 -5.03
C LEU A 189 -9.37 -12.12 -4.56
N HIS A 190 -8.76 -11.62 -3.49
CA HIS A 190 -8.83 -10.21 -3.12
C HIS A 190 -7.71 -9.44 -3.85
N PHE A 191 -8.09 -8.48 -4.71
CA PHE A 191 -7.16 -7.74 -5.56
C PHE A 191 -7.23 -6.24 -5.30
N GLU A 192 -6.09 -5.62 -5.00
CA GLU A 192 -5.98 -4.17 -4.76
C GLU A 192 -5.00 -3.52 -5.75
N VAL A 193 -5.30 -2.28 -6.12
CA VAL A 193 -4.37 -1.38 -6.82
C VAL A 193 -4.10 -0.17 -5.94
N LEU A 194 -2.83 0.22 -5.85
CA LEU A 194 -2.39 1.40 -5.12
C LEU A 194 -1.66 2.34 -6.07
N LEU A 195 -2.04 3.61 -6.06
CA LEU A 195 -1.32 4.69 -6.72
C LEU A 195 -0.70 5.60 -5.64
N LYS A 196 0.62 5.70 -5.61
CA LYS A 196 1.36 6.44 -4.57
C LYS A 196 0.93 6.04 -3.16
N ASP A 197 0.84 4.72 -2.93
CA ASP A 197 0.40 4.09 -1.68
C ASP A 197 -1.06 4.39 -1.25
N VAL A 198 -1.86 5.04 -2.10
CA VAL A 198 -3.29 5.23 -1.89
C VAL A 198 -4.08 4.18 -2.66
N LYS A 199 -4.97 3.46 -1.99
CA LYS A 199 -5.83 2.44 -2.61
C LYS A 199 -6.83 3.11 -3.56
N VAL A 200 -6.91 2.59 -4.78
CA VAL A 200 -7.76 3.08 -5.86
C VAL A 200 -8.59 1.94 -6.43
N ASN A 201 -9.65 2.26 -7.19
CA ASN A 201 -10.50 1.24 -7.77
C ASN A 201 -9.74 0.43 -8.83
N PRO A 202 -9.50 -0.89 -8.63
CA PRO A 202 -8.80 -1.72 -9.60
C PRO A 202 -9.44 -1.75 -10.98
N MET A 203 -10.78 -1.59 -11.04
CA MET A 203 -11.53 -1.62 -12.30
C MET A 203 -11.17 -0.46 -13.25
N ASP A 204 -10.58 0.64 -12.73
CA ASP A 204 -10.14 1.77 -13.57
C ASP A 204 -8.83 1.46 -14.31
N TYR A 205 -8.11 0.41 -13.90
CA TYR A 205 -6.81 0.01 -14.43
C TYR A 205 -6.88 -1.22 -15.34
N ILE A 206 -7.82 -2.15 -15.10
CA ILE A 206 -8.03 -3.34 -15.92
C ILE A 206 -8.64 -2.93 -17.26
N THR A 207 -8.06 -3.41 -18.37
CA THR A 207 -8.57 -3.12 -19.72
C THR A 207 -9.96 -3.70 -19.95
N GLU A 208 -10.75 -3.03 -20.77
CA GLU A 208 -12.10 -3.52 -21.14
C GLU A 208 -12.05 -4.89 -21.83
N GLU A 209 -11.00 -5.13 -22.63
CA GLU A 209 -10.78 -6.43 -23.26
C GLU A 209 -10.58 -7.54 -22.21
N SER A 210 -9.75 -7.27 -21.18
CA SER A 210 -9.50 -8.22 -20.11
C SER A 210 -10.71 -8.42 -19.19
N LYS A 211 -11.49 -7.36 -18.92
CA LYS A 211 -12.76 -7.46 -18.18
C LYS A 211 -13.73 -8.40 -18.88
N LYS A 212 -13.90 -8.25 -20.18
CA LYS A 212 -14.78 -9.12 -20.99
C LYS A 212 -14.26 -10.56 -21.06
N ALA A 213 -12.97 -10.73 -21.30
CA ALA A 213 -12.37 -12.05 -21.48
C ALA A 213 -12.29 -12.88 -20.20
N SER A 214 -12.01 -12.22 -19.06
CA SER A 214 -11.67 -12.91 -17.82
C SER A 214 -12.67 -12.72 -16.69
N LEU A 215 -13.39 -11.59 -16.66
CA LEU A 215 -14.31 -11.25 -15.56
C LEU A 215 -15.79 -11.31 -15.97
N GLY A 216 -16.11 -11.63 -17.24
CA GLY A 216 -17.49 -11.76 -17.72
C GLY A 216 -18.28 -10.45 -17.69
N ILE A 217 -17.61 -9.30 -17.72
CA ILE A 217 -18.23 -7.96 -17.71
C ILE A 217 -18.42 -7.52 -19.17
N GLU A 218 -19.66 -7.19 -19.56
CA GLU A 218 -20.03 -6.75 -20.94
C GLU A 218 -19.81 -5.23 -21.14
#